data_29bee36ac9b4486774b4133b6898b892
#
_entry.id   29bee36ac9b4486774b4133b6898b892
#
_cell.length_a   1.000
_cell.length_b   1.000
_cell.length_c   1.000
_cell.angle_alpha   90.00
_cell.angle_beta   90.00
_cell.angle_gamma   90.00
#
_symmetry.space_group_name_H-M   'P 1'
#
loop_
_entity.id
_entity.type
_entity.pdbx_description
1 polymer ?
#
loop_
_entity_poly.entity_id
_entity_poly.type
_entity_poly.pdbx_seq_one_letter_code
_entity_poly.pdbx_strand_id
1 'polypeptide(L)'
;MPERFLGYDLTAAAYLNIANPNDRDHFSYGAGRRVCPGIHVAEKSLFLNIARVLWAYNISKKLDKDGNAIEPNTAMVPGWMTIPQPFECSITPRSDKKAALITEIWHEAKKNLDRKS
;
A
#
# COMPACT_ATOMS: atom_id res chain seq x y z
N MET A 1 -3.24 -10.61 -9.42
CA MET A 1 -2.58 -10.66 -10.76
C MET A 1 -2.08 -9.26 -11.09
N PRO A 2 -0.85 -8.91 -10.67
CA PRO A 2 -0.25 -7.60 -10.97
C PRO A 2 0.06 -7.43 -12.46
N GLU A 3 0.24 -8.55 -13.19
CA GLU A 3 0.59 -8.56 -14.61
C GLU A 3 -0.45 -7.86 -15.50
N ARG A 4 -1.70 -7.77 -15.05
CA ARG A 4 -2.77 -7.04 -15.75
C ARG A 4 -2.51 -5.54 -15.87
N PHE A 5 -1.59 -5.01 -15.06
CA PHE A 5 -1.21 -3.60 -15.09
C PHE A 5 0.09 -3.34 -15.87
N LEU A 6 0.66 -4.36 -16.52
CA LEU A 6 1.79 -4.18 -17.41
C LEU A 6 1.38 -3.28 -18.58
N GLY A 7 2.14 -2.20 -18.79
CA GLY A 7 1.81 -1.18 -19.79
C GLY A 7 0.96 -0.01 -19.26
N TYR A 8 0.56 -0.05 -17.99
CA TYR A 8 -0.05 1.10 -17.31
C TYR A 8 1.06 2.02 -16.82
N ASP A 9 1.41 3.01 -17.61
CA ASP A 9 2.54 3.93 -17.42
C ASP A 9 2.10 5.36 -17.04
N LEU A 10 0.79 5.63 -17.06
CA LEU A 10 0.24 6.92 -16.71
C LEU A 10 -0.09 6.99 -15.20
N THR A 11 -0.18 8.20 -14.67
CA THR A 11 -0.70 8.43 -13.32
C THR A 11 -2.19 8.13 -13.24
N ALA A 12 -2.71 7.80 -12.04
CA ALA A 12 -4.15 7.58 -11.84
C ALA A 12 -4.99 8.78 -12.30
N ALA A 13 -4.51 10.00 -12.06
CA ALA A 13 -5.16 11.21 -12.52
C ALA A 13 -5.18 11.33 -14.05
N ALA A 14 -4.12 10.90 -14.73
CA ALA A 14 -4.05 10.90 -16.19
C ALA A 14 -5.01 9.86 -16.80
N TYR A 15 -5.08 8.66 -16.23
CA TYR A 15 -6.03 7.62 -16.65
C TYR A 15 -7.49 8.06 -16.52
N LEU A 16 -7.85 8.80 -15.47
CA LEU A 16 -9.21 9.33 -15.31
C LEU A 16 -9.62 10.31 -16.41
N ASN A 17 -8.67 10.95 -17.07
CA ASN A 17 -8.90 11.94 -18.12
C ASN A 17 -8.86 11.35 -19.55
N ILE A 18 -8.65 10.04 -19.71
CA ILE A 18 -8.71 9.39 -21.03
C ILE A 18 -10.13 9.51 -21.58
N ALA A 19 -10.24 9.85 -22.86
CA ALA A 19 -11.52 10.09 -23.52
C ALA A 19 -12.43 8.86 -23.52
N ASN A 20 -11.89 7.67 -23.84
CA ASN A 20 -12.64 6.42 -23.81
C ASN A 20 -12.79 5.92 -22.36
N PRO A 21 -14.01 5.83 -21.82
CA PRO A 21 -14.24 5.34 -20.46
C PRO A 21 -13.76 3.92 -20.19
N ASN A 22 -13.68 3.07 -21.22
CA ASN A 22 -13.26 1.68 -21.08
C ASN A 22 -11.73 1.54 -20.87
N ASP A 23 -10.98 2.56 -21.26
CA ASP A 23 -9.52 2.60 -21.11
C ASP A 23 -9.09 3.30 -19.81
N ARG A 24 -10.05 3.80 -19.04
CA ARG A 24 -9.82 4.41 -17.73
C ARG A 24 -9.48 3.36 -16.69
N ASP A 25 -8.63 3.73 -15.76
CA ASP A 25 -8.41 2.94 -14.56
C ASP A 25 -9.71 2.81 -13.74
N HIS A 26 -9.73 1.87 -12.80
CA HIS A 26 -10.87 1.70 -11.90
C HIS A 26 -11.16 3.01 -11.13
N PHE A 27 -12.43 3.23 -10.82
CA PHE A 27 -12.90 4.48 -10.22
C PHE A 27 -12.66 4.61 -8.72
N SER A 28 -11.51 4.18 -8.20
CA SER A 28 -11.17 4.27 -6.78
C SER A 28 -11.20 5.69 -6.23
N TYR A 29 -10.95 6.67 -7.08
CA TYR A 29 -10.99 8.09 -6.73
C TYR A 29 -12.30 8.77 -7.14
N GLY A 30 -13.31 8.02 -7.56
CA GLY A 30 -14.55 8.53 -8.11
C GLY A 30 -14.42 8.96 -9.57
N ALA A 31 -15.43 9.63 -10.09
CA ALA A 31 -15.51 10.03 -11.50
C ALA A 31 -16.15 11.41 -11.68
N GLY A 32 -15.86 12.05 -12.83
CA GLY A 32 -16.47 13.30 -13.26
C GLY A 32 -16.14 14.49 -12.35
N ARG A 33 -17.08 15.42 -12.20
CA ARG A 33 -16.89 16.68 -11.45
C ARG A 33 -16.70 16.51 -9.94
N ARG A 34 -16.91 15.30 -9.40
CA ARG A 34 -16.74 14.96 -7.98
C ARG A 34 -15.56 14.02 -7.74
N VAL A 35 -14.64 13.90 -8.70
CA VAL A 35 -13.40 13.16 -8.51
C VAL A 35 -12.63 13.67 -7.30
N CYS A 36 -11.95 12.78 -6.60
CA CYS A 36 -11.18 13.12 -5.40
C CYS A 36 -10.13 14.20 -5.71
N PRO A 37 -10.19 15.37 -5.10
CA PRO A 37 -9.18 16.42 -5.35
C PRO A 37 -7.81 16.06 -4.80
N GLY A 38 -7.73 15.13 -3.85
CA GLY A 38 -6.50 14.65 -3.23
C GLY A 38 -5.80 13.51 -3.98
N ILE A 39 -6.26 13.12 -5.17
CA ILE A 39 -5.71 11.99 -5.94
C ILE A 39 -4.19 12.07 -6.12
N HIS A 40 -3.64 13.23 -6.42
CA HIS A 40 -2.21 13.41 -6.63
C HIS A 40 -1.38 13.18 -5.36
N VAL A 41 -1.91 13.56 -4.20
CA VAL A 41 -1.27 13.33 -2.90
C VAL A 41 -1.41 11.86 -2.51
N ALA A 42 -2.59 11.29 -2.68
CA ALA A 42 -2.88 9.90 -2.36
C ALA A 42 -2.01 8.94 -3.19
N GLU A 43 -1.92 9.14 -4.49
CA GLU A 43 -1.11 8.32 -5.40
C GLU A 43 0.38 8.31 -4.99
N LYS A 44 0.95 9.50 -4.76
CA LYS A 44 2.35 9.62 -4.33
C LYS A 44 2.60 8.98 -2.96
N SER A 45 1.67 9.18 -2.03
CA SER A 45 1.76 8.61 -0.69
C SER A 45 1.68 7.09 -0.72
N LEU A 46 0.75 6.52 -1.49
CA LEU A 46 0.62 5.08 -1.67
C LEU A 46 1.88 4.50 -2.30
N PHE A 47 2.36 5.10 -3.39
CA PHE A 47 3.59 4.66 -4.06
C PHE A 47 4.77 4.63 -3.09
N LEU A 48 5.03 5.72 -2.37
CA LEU A 48 6.14 5.81 -1.43
C LEU A 48 6.04 4.80 -0.30
N ASN A 49 4.84 4.62 0.28
CA ASN A 49 4.64 3.67 1.37
C ASN A 49 4.82 2.22 0.90
N ILE A 50 4.21 1.84 -0.22
CA ILE A 50 4.33 0.50 -0.78
C ILE A 50 5.78 0.20 -1.16
N ALA A 51 6.43 1.12 -1.87
CA ALA A 51 7.82 0.96 -2.28
C ALA A 51 8.77 0.79 -1.07
N ARG A 52 8.59 1.58 -0.02
CA ARG A 52 9.39 1.48 1.21
C ARG A 52 9.16 0.17 1.95
N VAL A 53 7.91 -0.26 2.07
CA VAL A 53 7.57 -1.54 2.72
C VAL A 53 8.19 -2.71 1.94
N LEU A 54 8.01 -2.75 0.63
CA LEU A 54 8.57 -3.82 -0.21
C LEU A 54 10.11 -3.78 -0.28
N TRP A 55 10.71 -2.61 -0.17
CA TRP A 55 12.18 -2.48 -0.07
C TRP A 55 12.70 -3.02 1.26
N ALA A 56 11.99 -2.75 2.35
CA ALA A 56 12.43 -3.02 3.71
C ALA A 56 12.16 -4.47 4.16
N TYR A 57 10.99 -5.01 3.80
CA TYR A 57 10.46 -6.21 4.39
C TYR A 57 10.13 -7.30 3.38
N ASN A 58 10.18 -8.54 3.84
CA ASN A 58 9.51 -9.68 3.24
C ASN A 58 8.17 -9.86 3.94
N ILE A 59 7.11 -10.02 3.14
CA ILE A 59 5.77 -10.30 3.61
C ILE A 59 5.41 -11.71 3.17
N SER A 60 5.02 -12.55 4.10
CA SER A 60 4.65 -13.94 3.86
C SER A 60 3.45 -14.34 4.71
N LYS A 61 2.85 -15.47 4.38
CA LYS A 61 1.82 -16.07 5.23
C LYS A 61 2.43 -16.43 6.59
N LYS A 62 1.64 -16.31 7.65
CA LYS A 62 2.02 -16.82 8.96
C LYS A 62 2.07 -18.34 8.89
N LEU A 63 3.00 -18.94 9.62
CA LEU A 63 3.08 -20.40 9.78
C LEU A 63 2.40 -20.82 11.08
N ASP A 64 1.75 -21.99 11.07
CA ASP A 64 1.24 -22.65 12.26
C ASP A 64 2.39 -23.32 13.06
N LYS A 65 2.02 -24.05 14.12
CA LYS A 65 2.98 -24.74 14.99
C LYS A 65 3.71 -25.89 14.27
N ASP A 66 3.11 -26.42 13.21
CA ASP A 66 3.64 -27.54 12.41
C ASP A 66 4.41 -27.05 11.19
N GLY A 67 4.51 -25.72 11.00
CA GLY A 67 5.23 -25.08 9.88
C GLY A 67 4.41 -24.93 8.60
N ASN A 68 3.10 -25.20 8.63
CA ASN A 68 2.24 -25.02 7.47
C ASN A 68 1.77 -23.56 7.34
N ALA A 69 1.62 -23.08 6.10
CA ALA A 69 1.15 -21.73 5.86
C ALA A 69 -0.35 -21.59 6.20
N ILE A 70 -0.67 -20.62 7.05
CA ILE A 70 -2.04 -20.25 7.36
C ILE A 70 -2.57 -19.36 6.23
N GLU A 71 -3.67 -19.80 5.60
CA GLU A 71 -4.33 -18.99 4.57
C GLU A 71 -5.03 -17.78 5.21
N PRO A 72 -4.77 -16.55 4.71
CA PRO A 72 -5.46 -15.37 5.19
C PRO A 72 -6.97 -15.47 4.93
N ASN A 73 -7.77 -15.04 5.90
CA ASN A 73 -9.19 -14.90 5.69
C ASN A 73 -9.47 -13.78 4.68
N THR A 74 -10.05 -14.13 3.53
CA THR A 74 -10.39 -13.16 2.47
C THR A 74 -11.79 -12.59 2.59
N ALA A 75 -12.55 -12.98 3.62
CA ALA A 75 -13.87 -12.41 3.88
C ALA A 75 -13.76 -10.92 4.23
N MET A 76 -14.80 -10.19 3.89
CA MET A 76 -14.90 -8.77 4.14
C MET A 76 -15.94 -8.48 5.22
N VAL A 77 -15.69 -7.49 6.06
CA VAL A 77 -16.68 -6.96 7.01
C VAL A 77 -17.56 -5.97 6.25
N PRO A 78 -18.86 -6.22 6.12
CA PRO A 78 -19.76 -5.27 5.47
C PRO A 78 -19.96 -4.03 6.34
N GLY A 79 -20.07 -2.86 5.71
CA GLY A 79 -20.30 -1.59 6.39
C GLY A 79 -20.26 -0.42 5.41
N TRP A 80 -20.31 0.79 5.93
CA TRP A 80 -20.10 2.02 5.13
C TRP A 80 -18.76 1.98 4.38
N MET A 81 -17.72 1.51 5.04
CA MET A 81 -16.47 1.11 4.41
C MET A 81 -16.33 -0.40 4.59
N THR A 82 -16.16 -1.10 3.46
CA THR A 82 -15.86 -2.53 3.48
C THR A 82 -14.38 -2.73 3.76
N ILE A 83 -14.08 -3.46 4.84
CA ILE A 83 -12.70 -3.73 5.26
C ILE A 83 -12.46 -5.24 5.31
N PRO A 84 -11.21 -5.72 5.09
CA PRO A 84 -10.89 -7.13 5.28
C PRO A 84 -11.11 -7.57 6.72
N GLN A 85 -11.52 -8.83 6.90
CA GLN A 85 -11.46 -9.47 8.22
C GLN A 85 -10.02 -9.46 8.73
N PRO A 86 -9.79 -9.36 10.05
CA PRO A 86 -8.46 -9.48 10.62
C PRO A 86 -7.79 -10.79 10.17
N PHE A 87 -6.55 -10.69 9.73
CA PHE A 87 -5.73 -11.84 9.35
C PHE A 87 -4.30 -11.64 9.86
N GLU A 88 -3.61 -12.74 10.05
CA GLU A 88 -2.22 -12.73 10.48
C GLU A 88 -1.28 -12.92 9.29
N CYS A 89 -0.16 -12.21 9.30
CA CYS A 89 0.92 -12.38 8.33
C CYS A 89 2.28 -12.29 9.04
N SER A 90 3.33 -12.74 8.36
CA SER A 90 4.71 -12.59 8.81
C SER A 90 5.35 -11.44 8.04
N ILE A 91 5.88 -10.47 8.76
CA ILE A 91 6.60 -9.33 8.19
C ILE A 91 8.00 -9.32 8.80
N THR A 92 9.01 -9.62 8.00
CA THR A 92 10.40 -9.72 8.45
C THR A 92 11.30 -8.78 7.65
N PRO A 93 12.27 -8.11 8.26
CA PRO A 93 13.24 -7.30 7.53
C PRO A 93 13.98 -8.14 6.49
N ARG A 94 14.25 -7.56 5.33
CA ARG A 94 15.02 -8.26 4.27
C ARG A 94 16.49 -8.47 4.63
N SER A 95 17.02 -7.68 5.57
CA SER A 95 18.36 -7.85 6.14
C SER A 95 18.50 -7.04 7.42
N ASP A 96 19.45 -7.44 8.28
CA ASP A 96 19.78 -6.71 9.52
C ASP A 96 20.27 -5.28 9.22
N LYS A 97 20.98 -5.09 8.12
CA LYS A 97 21.41 -3.77 7.67
C LYS A 97 20.24 -2.84 7.38
N LYS A 98 19.18 -3.35 6.76
CA LYS A 98 17.97 -2.57 6.50
C LYS A 98 17.20 -2.28 7.78
N ALA A 99 17.10 -3.26 8.68
CA ALA A 99 16.48 -3.07 9.99
C ALA A 99 17.19 -1.96 10.81
N ALA A 100 18.53 -2.00 10.86
CA ALA A 100 19.33 -0.99 11.54
C ALA A 100 19.11 0.41 10.94
N LEU A 101 19.15 0.53 9.61
CA LEU A 101 18.93 1.80 8.92
C LEU A 101 17.55 2.39 9.20
N ILE A 102 16.50 1.56 9.20
CA ILE A 102 15.13 2.00 9.50
C ILE A 102 15.06 2.55 10.93
N THR A 103 15.66 1.85 11.87
CA THR A 103 15.69 2.25 13.29
C THR A 103 16.44 3.58 13.47
N GLU A 104 17.56 3.75 12.81
CA GLU A 104 18.33 5.00 12.82
C GLU A 104 17.53 6.19 12.29
N ILE A 105 16.94 6.03 11.11
CA ILE A 105 16.08 7.06 10.47
C ILE A 105 14.90 7.41 11.37
N TRP A 106 14.28 6.42 12.00
CA TRP A 106 13.17 6.64 12.93
C TRP A 106 13.58 7.48 14.14
N HIS A 107 14.72 7.16 14.76
CA HIS A 107 15.23 7.92 15.90
C HIS A 107 15.56 9.37 15.53
N GLU A 108 16.13 9.59 14.34
CA GLU A 108 16.41 10.93 13.85
C GLU A 108 15.11 11.72 13.57
N ALA A 109 14.14 11.11 12.91
CA ALA A 109 12.84 11.71 12.63
C ALA A 109 12.10 12.08 13.94
N LYS A 110 12.11 11.19 14.93
CA LYS A 110 11.51 11.44 16.24
C LYS A 110 12.14 12.63 16.94
N LYS A 111 13.48 12.73 16.97
CA LYS A 111 14.19 13.90 17.52
C LYS A 111 13.73 15.21 16.89
N ASN A 112 13.49 15.21 15.58
CA ASN A 112 13.07 16.41 14.85
C ASN A 112 11.60 16.78 15.11
N LEU A 113 10.74 15.80 15.40
CA LEU A 113 9.35 16.03 15.82
C LEU A 113 9.29 16.64 17.23
N ASP A 114 10.04 16.06 18.18
CA ASP A 114 10.06 16.51 19.59
C ASP A 114 10.65 17.94 19.75
N ARG A 115 11.42 18.42 18.77
CA ARG A 115 11.95 19.80 18.76
C ARG A 115 10.95 20.85 18.27
N LYS A 116 9.85 20.42 17.63
CA LYS A 116 8.85 21.31 17.02
C LYS A 116 7.56 21.39 17.83
N SER A 117 7.42 20.58 18.86
CA SER A 117 6.34 20.59 19.86
C SER A 117 6.74 21.34 21.10
#